data_475aecda1420b7b628b40fff12767454
#
_entry.id   475aecda1420b7b628b40fff12767454
#
_cell.length_a   1.000
_cell.length_b   1.000
_cell.length_c   1.000
_cell.angle_alpha   90.00
_cell.angle_beta   90.00
_cell.angle_gamma   90.00
#
_symmetry.space_group_name_H-M   'P 1'
#
loop_
_entity.id
_entity.type
_entity.pdbx_description
1 polymer ?
#
loop_
_entity_poly.entity_id
_entity_poly.type
_entity_poly.pdbx_seq_one_letter_code
_entity_poly.pdbx_strand_id
1 'polypeptide(L)'
;MKPTYYLLLGVAALGAASCTDSFFEQYPSNSVTENNYYITDDDFDQGVAACYHKLKTQMGYHLNELAYRSDECCKQAMTVSDASTYYFDHLEENSSNAIMSDIWNAWYNGIYRCNDVLDHLEGREELPNYDKYRGEVLFMRSWWYFNLYRAFGGVPIAHKVVSPADAKTIRRCTDDEMYALLTGDLAEAARLLPASKGAEKARVTDIAAWTLLAKVYLSFG
;
A
#
# COMPACT_ATOMS: atom_id res chain seq x y z
N MET A 1 -68.17 -6.69 18.49
CA MET A 1 -66.91 -6.06 17.89
C MET A 1 -66.92 -6.46 16.45
N LYS A 2 -66.86 -5.51 15.53
CA LYS A 2 -67.03 -5.74 14.07
C LYS A 2 -65.80 -6.42 13.47
N PRO A 3 -65.89 -7.45 12.61
CA PRO A 3 -64.78 -8.19 12.00
C PRO A 3 -63.80 -7.29 11.18
N THR A 4 -64.24 -6.12 10.79
CA THR A 4 -63.44 -5.11 10.09
C THR A 4 -62.21 -4.58 10.86
N TYR A 5 -62.21 -4.62 12.20
CA TYR A 5 -61.07 -4.20 13.03
C TYR A 5 -59.92 -5.19 12.98
N TYR A 6 -60.20 -6.47 12.90
CA TYR A 6 -59.18 -7.53 12.81
C TYR A 6 -58.50 -7.55 11.41
N LEU A 7 -59.25 -7.19 10.38
CA LEU A 7 -58.72 -7.07 9.01
C LEU A 7 -57.75 -5.86 8.90
N LEU A 8 -58.10 -4.74 9.53
CA LEU A 8 -57.24 -3.56 9.57
C LEU A 8 -55.97 -3.76 10.40
N LEU A 9 -56.05 -4.50 11.51
CA LEU A 9 -54.89 -4.86 12.33
C LEU A 9 -53.96 -5.85 11.60
N GLY A 10 -54.48 -6.78 10.82
CA GLY A 10 -53.70 -7.73 10.03
C GLY A 10 -52.93 -7.06 8.90
N VAL A 11 -53.51 -6.05 8.22
CA VAL A 11 -52.84 -5.28 7.17
C VAL A 11 -51.74 -4.35 7.73
N ALA A 12 -51.96 -3.79 8.93
CA ALA A 12 -50.93 -2.94 9.60
C ALA A 12 -49.74 -3.77 10.09
N ALA A 13 -49.94 -5.02 10.52
CA ALA A 13 -48.86 -5.90 10.95
C ALA A 13 -47.99 -6.42 9.79
N LEU A 14 -48.55 -6.57 8.58
CA LEU A 14 -47.77 -6.94 7.38
C LEU A 14 -46.92 -5.82 6.81
N GLY A 15 -47.28 -4.55 7.08
CA GLY A 15 -46.49 -3.38 6.66
C GLY A 15 -45.25 -3.13 7.51
N ALA A 16 -45.17 -3.66 8.73
CA ALA A 16 -44.04 -3.43 9.63
C ALA A 16 -42.84 -4.40 9.42
N ALA A 17 -43.00 -5.44 8.59
CA ALA A 17 -41.95 -6.43 8.33
C ALA A 17 -41.09 -6.13 7.07
N SER A 18 -41.29 -4.97 6.44
CA SER A 18 -40.70 -4.65 5.12
C SER A 18 -39.57 -3.63 5.13
N CYS A 19 -38.83 -3.50 6.23
CA CYS A 19 -37.60 -2.67 6.22
C CYS A 19 -36.45 -3.51 6.71
N THR A 20 -35.87 -4.31 5.84
CA THR A 20 -34.48 -4.73 5.97
C THR A 20 -33.62 -3.67 5.29
N ASP A 21 -32.71 -3.07 6.05
CA ASP A 21 -31.77 -2.03 5.56
C ASP A 21 -31.03 -2.44 4.29
N SER A 22 -30.84 -3.74 4.06
CA SER A 22 -30.22 -4.31 2.87
C SER A 22 -30.97 -4.04 1.54
N PHE A 23 -32.25 -3.65 1.56
CA PHE A 23 -32.98 -3.34 0.34
C PHE A 23 -32.63 -1.97 -0.24
N PHE A 24 -32.14 -1.05 0.58
CA PHE A 24 -31.72 0.29 0.17
C PHE A 24 -30.23 0.41 -0.13
N GLU A 25 -29.44 -0.59 0.20
CA GLU A 25 -28.03 -0.68 -0.16
C GLU A 25 -27.86 -1.20 -1.59
N GLN A 26 -28.40 -0.49 -2.57
CA GLN A 26 -28.11 -0.76 -3.96
C GLN A 26 -26.82 -0.05 -4.35
N TYR A 27 -25.71 -0.76 -4.32
CA TYR A 27 -24.47 -0.30 -4.94
C TYR A 27 -24.64 -0.34 -6.46
N PRO A 28 -24.24 0.73 -7.19
CA PRO A 28 -24.30 0.74 -8.66
C PRO A 28 -23.49 -0.45 -9.20
N SER A 29 -24.15 -1.36 -9.91
CA SER A 29 -23.49 -2.53 -10.53
C SER A 29 -22.44 -2.15 -11.61
N ASN A 30 -22.45 -0.90 -12.03
CA ASN A 30 -21.55 -0.36 -13.07
C ASN A 30 -20.42 0.52 -12.52
N SER A 31 -20.27 0.69 -11.23
CA SER A 31 -19.18 1.41 -10.62
C SER A 31 -18.46 0.53 -9.60
N VAL A 32 -17.14 0.52 -9.67
CA VAL A 32 -16.28 -0.10 -8.67
C VAL A 32 -16.39 0.71 -7.38
N THR A 33 -16.88 0.10 -6.31
CA THR A 33 -16.94 0.68 -4.96
C THR A 33 -16.07 -0.17 -4.03
N GLU A 34 -15.66 0.36 -2.89
CA GLU A 34 -14.88 -0.40 -1.89
C GLU A 34 -15.52 -1.73 -1.50
N ASN A 35 -16.86 -1.81 -1.49
CA ASN A 35 -17.61 -2.99 -1.07
C ASN A 35 -17.78 -4.07 -2.16
N ASN A 36 -17.47 -3.77 -3.45
CA ASN A 36 -17.65 -4.71 -4.55
C ASN A 36 -16.39 -4.93 -5.39
N TYR A 37 -15.25 -4.44 -4.93
CA TYR A 37 -13.96 -4.68 -5.56
C TYR A 37 -13.33 -5.97 -5.05
N TYR A 38 -12.47 -6.43 -4.79
CA TYR A 38 -11.80 -7.62 -4.23
C TYR A 38 -12.72 -8.84 -4.01
N ILE A 39 -13.50 -9.24 -5.03
CA ILE A 39 -14.39 -10.42 -4.97
C ILE A 39 -13.75 -11.62 -5.66
N THR A 40 -13.19 -11.43 -6.84
CA THR A 40 -12.62 -12.47 -7.69
C THR A 40 -11.09 -12.45 -7.69
N ASP A 41 -10.47 -13.55 -8.13
CA ASP A 41 -9.01 -13.64 -8.29
C ASP A 41 -8.48 -12.54 -9.24
N ASP A 42 -9.22 -12.21 -10.30
CA ASP A 42 -8.87 -11.14 -11.25
C ASP A 42 -8.89 -9.75 -10.60
N ASP A 43 -9.80 -9.49 -9.66
CA ASP A 43 -9.83 -8.22 -8.92
C ASP A 43 -8.56 -8.06 -8.07
N PHE A 44 -8.11 -9.13 -7.43
CA PHE A 44 -6.86 -9.10 -6.68
C PHE A 44 -5.65 -8.92 -7.60
N ASP A 45 -5.63 -9.56 -8.77
CA ASP A 45 -4.55 -9.33 -9.76
C ASP A 45 -4.48 -7.87 -10.20
N GLN A 46 -5.63 -7.23 -10.43
CA GLN A 46 -5.72 -5.80 -10.74
C GLN A 46 -5.28 -4.91 -9.56
N GLY A 47 -5.65 -5.26 -8.33
CA GLY A 47 -5.19 -4.57 -7.12
C GLY A 47 -3.67 -4.62 -6.97
N VAL A 48 -3.08 -5.79 -7.17
CA VAL A 48 -1.62 -5.97 -7.19
C VAL A 48 -0.98 -5.19 -8.33
N ALA A 49 -1.57 -5.22 -9.53
CA ALA A 49 -1.09 -4.43 -10.67
C ALA A 49 -1.10 -2.91 -10.38
N ALA A 50 -2.09 -2.42 -9.60
CA ALA A 50 -2.12 -1.04 -9.16
C ALA A 50 -0.96 -0.70 -8.20
N CYS A 51 -0.51 -1.65 -7.37
CA CYS A 51 0.70 -1.49 -6.55
C CYS A 51 1.96 -1.38 -7.43
N TYR A 52 2.10 -2.24 -8.44
CA TYR A 52 3.20 -2.14 -9.43
C TYR A 52 3.18 -0.83 -10.20
N HIS A 53 2.00 -0.33 -10.56
CA HIS A 53 1.89 0.95 -11.25
C HIS A 53 2.48 2.10 -10.41
N LYS A 54 2.30 2.07 -9.10
CA LYS A 54 2.92 3.05 -8.19
C LYS A 54 4.44 2.94 -8.19
N LEU A 55 5.01 1.75 -8.21
CA LEU A 55 6.46 1.57 -8.37
C LEU A 55 6.97 2.24 -9.64
N LYS A 56 6.32 2.01 -10.79
CA LYS A 56 6.71 2.57 -12.07
C LYS A 56 6.74 4.10 -12.06
N THR A 57 5.70 4.74 -11.54
CA THR A 57 5.57 6.21 -11.60
C THR A 57 6.56 6.92 -10.69
N GLN A 58 7.10 6.25 -9.68
CA GLN A 58 7.89 6.90 -8.63
C GLN A 58 9.34 6.47 -8.56
N MET A 59 9.67 5.27 -9.05
CA MET A 59 11.05 4.78 -9.07
C MET A 59 11.97 5.65 -9.94
N GLY A 60 11.47 6.11 -11.09
CA GLY A 60 12.30 6.88 -12.02
C GLY A 60 12.66 8.28 -11.52
N TYR A 61 11.68 8.99 -10.94
CA TYR A 61 11.86 10.37 -10.52
C TYR A 61 12.48 10.48 -9.11
N HIS A 62 11.83 9.91 -8.11
CA HIS A 62 12.24 10.13 -6.73
C HIS A 62 13.57 9.47 -6.36
N LEU A 63 13.91 8.32 -6.94
CA LEU A 63 15.22 7.71 -6.69
C LEU A 63 16.33 8.49 -7.36
N ASN A 64 16.10 9.06 -8.54
CA ASN A 64 17.07 9.94 -9.20
C ASN A 64 17.29 11.23 -8.39
N GLU A 65 16.21 11.82 -7.85
CA GLU A 65 16.36 13.00 -6.99
C GLU A 65 17.18 12.70 -5.73
N LEU A 66 16.96 11.54 -5.08
CA LEU A 66 17.77 11.12 -3.93
C LEU A 66 19.23 10.84 -4.29
N ALA A 67 19.54 10.49 -5.55
CA ALA A 67 20.91 10.27 -5.99
C ALA A 67 21.76 11.56 -6.00
N TYR A 68 21.12 12.74 -6.12
CA TYR A 68 21.84 14.01 -5.97
C TYR A 68 22.43 14.24 -4.58
N ARG A 69 22.05 13.44 -3.58
CA ARG A 69 22.68 13.46 -2.24
C ARG A 69 23.93 12.60 -2.13
N SER A 70 24.37 12.04 -3.23
CA SER A 70 25.59 11.23 -3.32
C SER A 70 26.65 11.90 -4.17
N ASP A 71 27.87 11.40 -4.09
CA ASP A 71 29.00 11.84 -4.93
C ASP A 71 28.97 11.28 -6.37
N GLU A 72 27.98 10.44 -6.70
CA GLU A 72 27.84 9.84 -8.02
C GLU A 72 27.23 10.78 -9.06
N CYS A 73 26.45 11.76 -8.64
CA CYS A 73 25.84 12.73 -9.54
C CYS A 73 25.67 14.11 -8.89
N CYS A 74 25.70 15.14 -9.73
CA CYS A 74 25.47 16.52 -9.31
C CYS A 74 24.53 17.25 -10.27
N LYS A 75 23.88 18.28 -9.78
CA LYS A 75 23.06 19.18 -10.60
C LYS A 75 23.95 20.17 -11.34
N GLN A 76 24.03 20.10 -12.66
CA GLN A 76 24.98 20.87 -13.48
C GLN A 76 24.69 22.38 -13.52
N ALA A 77 23.46 22.84 -13.32
CA ALA A 77 23.14 24.27 -13.35
C ALA A 77 21.93 24.57 -12.49
N MET A 78 22.00 25.71 -11.82
CA MET A 78 20.90 26.27 -11.06
C MET A 78 20.11 27.26 -11.88
N THR A 79 18.83 26.94 -12.04
CA THR A 79 17.82 27.98 -12.30
C THR A 79 17.00 28.15 -11.03
N VAL A 80 16.39 29.32 -10.86
CA VAL A 80 15.51 29.61 -9.71
C VAL A 80 14.34 28.61 -9.63
N SER A 81 13.96 27.99 -10.76
CA SER A 81 12.95 26.95 -10.84
C SER A 81 13.39 25.59 -10.28
N ASP A 82 14.70 25.37 -10.10
CA ASP A 82 15.27 24.10 -9.65
C ASP A 82 15.82 24.16 -8.22
N ALA A 83 15.43 25.16 -7.44
CA ALA A 83 15.95 25.38 -6.10
C ALA A 83 15.83 24.16 -5.18
N SER A 84 14.75 23.40 -5.27
CA SER A 84 14.57 22.19 -4.45
C SER A 84 15.62 21.11 -4.74
N THR A 85 15.97 20.89 -6.01
CA THR A 85 17.01 19.94 -6.42
C THR A 85 18.41 20.44 -6.05
N TYR A 86 18.63 21.75 -6.13
CA TYR A 86 19.89 22.36 -5.69
C TYR A 86 20.17 22.10 -4.21
N TYR A 87 19.18 22.32 -3.35
CA TYR A 87 19.33 22.06 -1.92
C TYR A 87 19.61 20.58 -1.63
N PHE A 88 19.09 19.67 -2.45
CA PHE A 88 19.43 18.24 -2.37
C PHE A 88 20.90 17.96 -2.65
N ASP A 89 21.41 18.51 -3.72
CA ASP A 89 22.81 18.35 -4.16
C ASP A 89 23.80 18.94 -3.13
N HIS A 90 23.41 20.04 -2.48
CA HIS A 90 24.25 20.71 -1.48
C HIS A 90 24.02 20.25 -0.04
N LEU A 91 23.15 19.25 0.17
CA LEU A 91 22.73 18.75 1.51
C LEU A 91 22.19 19.87 2.43
N GLU A 92 21.54 20.87 1.83
CA GLU A 92 20.96 22.03 2.50
C GLU A 92 19.41 21.98 2.55
N GLU A 93 18.82 20.81 2.31
CA GLU A 93 17.38 20.64 2.30
C GLU A 93 16.77 20.93 3.67
N ASN A 94 15.58 21.49 3.64
CA ASN A 94 14.78 21.78 4.83
C ASN A 94 13.38 21.14 4.73
N SER A 95 12.61 21.23 5.82
CA SER A 95 11.27 20.65 5.90
C SER A 95 10.24 21.23 4.90
N SER A 96 10.58 22.33 4.23
CA SER A 96 9.72 22.97 3.21
C SER A 96 10.10 22.54 1.79
N ASN A 97 11.09 21.64 1.62
CA ASN A 97 11.48 21.15 0.31
C ASN A 97 10.35 20.32 -0.31
N ALA A 98 9.85 20.76 -1.48
CA ALA A 98 8.72 20.12 -2.16
C ALA A 98 9.03 18.67 -2.55
N ILE A 99 10.27 18.38 -2.99
CA ILE A 99 10.68 17.04 -3.39
C ILE A 99 10.57 16.06 -2.20
N MET A 100 10.98 16.46 -1.00
CA MET A 100 10.85 15.62 0.19
C MET A 100 9.39 15.32 0.52
N SER A 101 8.51 16.32 0.40
CA SER A 101 7.07 16.14 0.60
C SER A 101 6.46 15.23 -0.45
N ASP A 102 6.88 15.35 -1.71
CA ASP A 102 6.42 14.51 -2.81
C ASP A 102 6.86 13.05 -2.62
N ILE A 103 8.12 12.82 -2.26
CA ILE A 103 8.65 11.49 -1.94
C ILE A 103 7.86 10.85 -0.80
N TRP A 104 7.66 11.58 0.29
CA TRP A 104 6.91 11.11 1.45
C TRP A 104 5.49 10.68 1.07
N ASN A 105 4.74 11.58 0.45
CA ASN A 105 3.34 11.34 0.08
C ASN A 105 3.21 10.18 -0.92
N ALA A 106 4.10 10.15 -1.89
CA ALA A 106 4.11 9.16 -2.94
C ALA A 106 4.38 7.75 -2.40
N TRP A 107 5.37 7.60 -1.52
CA TRP A 107 5.76 6.31 -0.99
C TRP A 107 4.76 5.79 0.05
N TYR A 108 4.18 6.67 0.88
CA TYR A 108 3.05 6.28 1.73
C TYR A 108 1.79 5.90 0.94
N ASN A 109 1.55 6.53 -0.21
CA ASN A 109 0.47 6.08 -1.09
C ASN A 109 0.72 4.67 -1.66
N GLY A 110 1.97 4.32 -1.94
CA GLY A 110 2.37 2.95 -2.28
C GLY A 110 2.07 1.96 -1.15
N ILE A 111 2.46 2.30 0.09
CA ILE A 111 2.19 1.49 1.28
C ILE A 111 0.69 1.34 1.53
N TYR A 112 -0.08 2.42 1.41
CA TYR A 112 -1.54 2.39 1.53
C TYR A 112 -2.16 1.35 0.59
N ARG A 113 -1.78 1.36 -0.70
CA ARG A 113 -2.29 0.38 -1.66
C ARG A 113 -1.88 -1.06 -1.34
N CYS A 114 -0.66 -1.24 -0.84
CA CYS A 114 -0.22 -2.56 -0.39
C CYS A 114 -1.05 -3.04 0.80
N ASN A 115 -1.29 -2.18 1.78
CA ASN A 115 -2.11 -2.51 2.94
C ASN A 115 -3.57 -2.79 2.54
N ASP A 116 -4.12 -2.02 1.58
CA ASP A 116 -5.48 -2.23 1.06
C ASP A 116 -5.64 -3.63 0.46
N VAL A 117 -4.69 -4.07 -0.37
CA VAL A 117 -4.71 -5.44 -0.89
C VAL A 117 -4.56 -6.48 0.23
N LEU A 118 -3.64 -6.25 1.19
CA LEU A 118 -3.41 -7.20 2.30
C LEU A 118 -4.64 -7.33 3.21
N ASP A 119 -5.29 -6.22 3.53
CA ASP A 119 -6.51 -6.21 4.37
C ASP A 119 -7.64 -7.01 3.70
N HIS A 120 -7.79 -6.91 2.37
CA HIS A 120 -8.80 -7.68 1.63
C HIS A 120 -8.39 -9.13 1.34
N LEU A 121 -7.10 -9.47 1.39
CA LEU A 121 -6.62 -10.84 1.31
C LEU A 121 -6.81 -11.62 2.62
N GLU A 122 -7.02 -10.94 3.74
CA GLU A 122 -7.24 -11.60 5.03
C GLU A 122 -8.49 -12.50 4.99
N GLY A 123 -8.32 -13.81 5.25
CA GLY A 123 -9.40 -14.80 5.18
C GLY A 123 -9.80 -15.22 3.76
N ARG A 124 -8.94 -15.02 2.76
CA ARG A 124 -9.19 -15.39 1.36
C ARG A 124 -8.17 -16.42 0.82
N GLU A 125 -7.68 -17.28 1.69
CA GLU A 125 -6.71 -18.33 1.38
C GLU A 125 -7.20 -19.34 0.32
N GLU A 126 -8.49 -19.34 0.01
CA GLU A 126 -9.11 -20.15 -1.05
C GLU A 126 -8.79 -19.63 -2.47
N LEU A 127 -8.29 -18.42 -2.63
CA LEU A 127 -7.96 -17.85 -3.94
C LEU A 127 -6.81 -18.64 -4.60
N PRO A 128 -6.93 -18.98 -5.89
CA PRO A 128 -5.90 -19.75 -6.61
C PRO A 128 -4.50 -19.13 -6.57
N ASN A 129 -4.41 -17.81 -6.55
CA ASN A 129 -3.15 -17.05 -6.57
C ASN A 129 -2.88 -16.30 -5.25
N TYR A 130 -3.52 -16.69 -4.14
CA TYR A 130 -3.35 -16.03 -2.84
C TYR A 130 -1.90 -15.82 -2.44
N ASP A 131 -1.09 -16.90 -2.45
CA ASP A 131 0.32 -16.84 -2.06
C ASP A 131 1.12 -15.87 -2.93
N LYS A 132 0.88 -15.90 -4.24
CA LYS A 132 1.51 -15.00 -5.20
C LYS A 132 1.17 -13.54 -4.88
N TYR A 133 -0.10 -13.21 -4.73
CA TYR A 133 -0.54 -11.84 -4.44
C TYR A 133 0.01 -11.34 -3.12
N ARG A 134 -0.10 -12.14 -2.07
CA ARG A 134 0.42 -11.81 -0.75
C ARG A 134 1.93 -11.59 -0.77
N GLY A 135 2.69 -12.49 -1.41
CA GLY A 135 4.13 -12.39 -1.53
C GLY A 135 4.58 -11.13 -2.30
N GLU A 136 3.93 -10.82 -3.42
CA GLU A 136 4.22 -9.62 -4.22
C GLU A 136 3.97 -8.34 -3.44
N VAL A 137 2.85 -8.27 -2.74
CA VAL A 137 2.46 -7.06 -1.99
C VAL A 137 3.32 -6.85 -0.74
N LEU A 138 3.68 -7.92 -0.02
CA LEU A 138 4.61 -7.86 1.10
C LEU A 138 6.00 -7.36 0.66
N PHE A 139 6.49 -7.86 -0.49
CA PHE A 139 7.73 -7.34 -1.08
C PHE A 139 7.64 -5.85 -1.39
N MET A 140 6.58 -5.41 -2.07
CA MET A 140 6.40 -3.99 -2.45
C MET A 140 6.27 -3.10 -1.21
N ARG A 141 5.52 -3.52 -0.19
CA ARG A 141 5.40 -2.79 1.07
C ARG A 141 6.75 -2.62 1.76
N SER A 142 7.52 -3.71 1.85
CA SER A 142 8.87 -3.68 2.41
C SER A 142 9.81 -2.79 1.60
N TRP A 143 9.70 -2.81 0.28
CA TRP A 143 10.51 -1.96 -0.59
C TRP A 143 10.24 -0.46 -0.32
N TRP A 144 8.96 -0.07 -0.13
CA TRP A 144 8.58 1.30 0.21
C TRP A 144 9.10 1.71 1.58
N TYR A 145 8.90 0.88 2.61
CA TYR A 145 9.39 1.17 3.96
C TYR A 145 10.91 1.23 4.04
N PHE A 146 11.61 0.34 3.37
CA PHE A 146 13.07 0.36 3.34
C PHE A 146 13.62 1.67 2.74
N ASN A 147 13.04 2.15 1.65
CA ASN A 147 13.45 3.41 1.04
C ASN A 147 13.04 4.63 1.90
N LEU A 148 11.85 4.63 2.49
CA LEU A 148 11.43 5.67 3.45
C LEU A 148 12.39 5.75 4.64
N TYR A 149 12.73 4.61 5.23
CA TYR A 149 13.65 4.55 6.36
C TYR A 149 15.05 5.07 6.00
N ARG A 150 15.56 4.71 4.83
CA ARG A 150 16.85 5.22 4.35
C ARG A 150 16.86 6.72 4.07
N ALA A 151 15.74 7.28 3.65
CA ALA A 151 15.62 8.70 3.34
C ALA A 151 15.32 9.57 4.58
N PHE A 152 14.52 9.08 5.53
CA PHE A 152 13.94 9.88 6.62
C PHE A 152 14.28 9.36 8.04
N GLY A 153 15.00 8.25 8.16
CA GLY A 153 15.18 7.54 9.44
C GLY A 153 13.87 6.88 9.91
N GLY A 154 13.65 6.81 11.21
CA GLY A 154 12.41 6.25 11.75
C GLY A 154 11.17 6.97 11.21
N VAL A 155 10.22 6.22 10.69
CA VAL A 155 8.95 6.69 10.09
C VAL A 155 7.77 6.00 10.74
N PRO A 156 6.53 6.56 10.67
CA PRO A 156 5.32 5.88 11.12
C PRO A 156 5.09 4.55 10.36
N ILE A 157 4.86 3.47 11.08
CA ILE A 157 4.50 2.17 10.48
C ILE A 157 2.98 1.99 10.54
N ALA A 158 2.35 1.81 9.40
CA ALA A 158 0.95 1.41 9.25
C ALA A 158 0.90 -0.03 8.74
N HIS A 159 0.42 -0.95 9.57
CA HIS A 159 0.29 -2.37 9.20
C HIS A 159 -0.97 -2.67 8.39
N LYS A 160 -1.97 -1.79 8.47
CA LYS A 160 -3.28 -1.87 7.81
C LYS A 160 -3.63 -0.51 7.21
N VAL A 161 -4.74 -0.46 6.47
CA VAL A 161 -5.33 0.81 6.06
C VAL A 161 -5.75 1.59 7.32
N VAL A 162 -5.31 2.84 7.41
CA VAL A 162 -5.59 3.70 8.56
C VAL A 162 -6.36 4.95 8.13
N SER A 163 -7.27 5.40 8.96
CA SER A 163 -7.99 6.66 8.73
C SER A 163 -7.03 7.86 8.86
N PRO A 164 -7.34 9.01 8.22
CA PRO A 164 -6.55 10.24 8.39
C PRO A 164 -6.46 10.72 9.85
N ALA A 165 -7.43 10.37 10.69
CA ALA A 165 -7.43 10.70 12.11
C ALA A 165 -6.42 9.82 12.86
N ASP A 166 -6.46 8.51 12.63
CA ASP A 166 -5.59 7.54 13.29
C ASP A 166 -4.13 7.70 12.84
N ALA A 167 -3.91 8.02 11.56
CA ALA A 167 -2.57 8.24 11.03
C ALA A 167 -1.77 9.31 11.81
N LYS A 168 -2.46 10.31 12.37
CA LYS A 168 -1.82 11.36 13.18
C LYS A 168 -1.35 10.88 14.55
N THR A 169 -1.83 9.74 15.02
CA THR A 169 -1.48 9.16 16.32
C THR A 169 -0.32 8.18 16.25
N ILE A 170 0.04 7.72 15.05
CA ILE A 170 1.13 6.77 14.85
C ILE A 170 2.46 7.49 15.02
N ARG A 171 3.24 7.06 16.00
CA ARG A 171 4.58 7.59 16.23
C ARG A 171 5.60 7.08 15.19
N ARG A 172 6.73 7.73 15.11
CA ARG A 172 7.89 7.20 14.39
C ARG A 172 8.35 5.89 15.03
N CYS A 173 8.72 4.92 14.21
CA CYS A 173 9.24 3.64 14.67
C CYS A 173 10.69 3.77 15.17
N THR A 174 11.09 2.79 15.97
CA THR A 174 12.51 2.52 16.29
C THR A 174 13.14 1.71 15.17
N ASP A 175 14.48 1.61 15.20
CA ASP A 175 15.24 0.80 14.25
C ASP A 175 14.84 -0.69 14.36
N ASP A 176 14.66 -1.20 15.59
CA ASP A 176 14.23 -2.58 15.83
C ASP A 176 12.85 -2.87 15.28
N GLU A 177 11.91 -1.93 15.39
CA GLU A 177 10.55 -2.08 14.85
C GLU A 177 10.56 -2.11 13.31
N MET A 178 11.35 -1.24 12.68
CA MET A 178 11.49 -1.25 11.24
C MET A 178 12.21 -2.52 10.75
N TYR A 179 13.27 -2.92 11.43
CA TYR A 179 13.99 -4.16 11.12
C TYR A 179 13.07 -5.38 11.22
N ALA A 180 12.29 -5.48 12.28
CA ALA A 180 11.34 -6.58 12.47
C ALA A 180 10.27 -6.63 11.38
N LEU A 181 9.70 -5.47 10.98
CA LEU A 181 8.75 -5.38 9.89
C LEU A 181 9.37 -5.87 8.57
N LEU A 182 10.52 -5.30 8.20
CA LEU A 182 11.15 -5.59 6.91
C LEU A 182 11.60 -7.05 6.81
N THR A 183 12.21 -7.59 7.86
CA THR A 183 12.67 -8.98 7.86
C THR A 183 11.51 -9.97 7.88
N GLY A 184 10.44 -9.67 8.62
CA GLY A 184 9.23 -10.49 8.65
C GLY A 184 8.53 -10.54 7.29
N ASP A 185 8.20 -9.37 6.72
CA ASP A 185 7.53 -9.28 5.43
C ASP A 185 8.34 -9.92 4.29
N LEU A 186 9.65 -9.66 4.24
CA LEU A 186 10.50 -10.18 3.17
C LEU A 186 10.77 -11.68 3.28
N ALA A 187 10.92 -12.21 4.49
CA ALA A 187 11.05 -13.66 4.68
C ALA A 187 9.76 -14.39 4.27
N GLU A 188 8.60 -13.83 4.61
CA GLU A 188 7.31 -14.37 4.17
C GLU A 188 7.17 -14.26 2.65
N ALA A 189 7.45 -13.10 2.06
CA ALA A 189 7.42 -12.89 0.62
C ALA A 189 8.30 -13.89 -0.14
N ALA A 190 9.54 -14.09 0.32
CA ALA A 190 10.48 -15.04 -0.30
C ALA A 190 9.99 -16.49 -0.27
N ARG A 191 9.20 -16.86 0.74
CA ARG A 191 8.60 -18.20 0.85
C ARG A 191 7.38 -18.37 -0.05
N LEU A 192 6.59 -17.32 -0.24
CA LEU A 192 5.33 -17.35 -1.00
C LEU A 192 5.53 -17.15 -2.50
N LEU A 193 6.54 -16.38 -2.87
CA LEU A 193 6.79 -16.02 -4.27
C LEU A 193 7.29 -17.21 -5.10
N PRO A 194 6.91 -17.29 -6.39
CA PRO A 194 7.40 -18.33 -7.27
C PRO A 194 8.90 -18.19 -7.49
N ALA A 195 9.56 -19.34 -7.65
CA ALA A 195 10.96 -19.38 -8.07
C ALA A 195 11.15 -18.61 -9.39
N SER A 196 12.29 -17.93 -9.53
CA SER A 196 12.60 -17.08 -10.69
C SER A 196 12.51 -17.81 -12.05
N LYS A 197 12.65 -19.13 -12.07
CA LYS A 197 12.49 -19.96 -13.26
C LYS A 197 10.99 -20.20 -13.51
N GLY A 198 10.44 -19.58 -14.54
CA GLY A 198 9.04 -19.75 -14.95
C GLY A 198 8.11 -18.63 -14.45
N ALA A 199 8.61 -17.69 -13.67
CA ALA A 199 7.83 -16.50 -13.28
C ALA A 199 7.60 -15.56 -14.47
N GLU A 200 6.53 -14.81 -14.41
CA GLU A 200 6.28 -13.70 -15.33
C GLU A 200 7.41 -12.68 -15.22
N LYS A 201 8.05 -12.33 -16.33
CA LYS A 201 9.26 -11.49 -16.35
C LYS A 201 9.07 -10.08 -15.74
N ALA A 202 7.83 -9.64 -15.62
CA ALA A 202 7.49 -8.32 -15.10
C ALA A 202 7.05 -8.32 -13.63
N ARG A 203 7.04 -9.48 -12.97
CA ARG A 203 6.60 -9.63 -11.58
C ARG A 203 7.75 -10.01 -10.65
N VAL A 204 7.58 -9.71 -9.37
CA VAL A 204 8.57 -10.02 -8.33
C VAL A 204 8.68 -11.54 -8.14
N THR A 205 9.91 -11.99 -7.87
CA THR A 205 10.24 -13.39 -7.60
C THR A 205 10.86 -13.56 -6.23
N ASP A 206 11.00 -14.80 -5.78
CA ASP A 206 11.70 -15.15 -4.54
C ASP A 206 13.12 -14.55 -4.46
N ILE A 207 13.87 -14.57 -5.57
CA ILE A 207 15.22 -13.98 -5.61
C ILE A 207 15.20 -12.47 -5.34
N ALA A 208 14.19 -11.76 -5.83
CA ALA A 208 14.06 -10.33 -5.56
C ALA A 208 13.83 -10.08 -4.06
N ALA A 209 12.98 -10.90 -3.41
CA ALA A 209 12.73 -10.82 -1.97
C ALA A 209 14.00 -11.14 -1.17
N TRP A 210 14.72 -12.21 -1.49
CA TRP A 210 16.00 -12.53 -0.85
C TRP A 210 17.05 -11.44 -1.05
N THR A 211 17.11 -10.83 -2.24
CA THR A 211 18.05 -9.75 -2.52
C THR A 211 17.76 -8.51 -1.68
N LEU A 212 16.49 -8.13 -1.55
CA LEU A 212 16.10 -7.00 -0.71
C LEU A 212 16.34 -7.30 0.77
N LEU A 213 16.04 -8.53 1.22
CA LEU A 213 16.30 -8.96 2.60
C LEU A 213 17.80 -8.90 2.93
N ALA A 214 18.67 -9.32 2.01
CA ALA A 214 20.12 -9.19 2.18
C ALA A 214 20.55 -7.72 2.32
N LYS A 215 19.95 -6.80 1.54
CA LYS A 215 20.20 -5.36 1.69
C LYS A 215 19.74 -4.82 3.03
N VAL A 216 18.60 -5.30 3.54
CA VAL A 216 18.11 -4.93 4.88
C VAL A 216 19.10 -5.37 5.93
N TYR A 217 19.57 -6.62 5.92
CA TYR A 217 20.59 -7.09 6.87
C TYR A 217 21.86 -6.26 6.83
N LEU A 218 22.36 -5.90 5.65
CA LEU A 218 23.54 -5.04 5.51
C LEU A 218 23.34 -3.61 5.99
N SER A 219 22.09 -3.13 6.04
CA SER A 219 21.79 -1.75 6.42
C SER A 219 21.58 -1.58 7.93
N PHE A 220 21.19 -2.65 8.63
CA PHE A 220 20.89 -2.64 10.07
C PHE A 220 21.95 -3.37 10.92
N GLY A 221 22.79 -4.19 10.32
CA GLY A 221 23.83 -4.98 10.98
C GLY A 221 25.20 -4.46 10.80
#